data_859e703d3111c5f9614da9445d4bc802
#
_entry.id   859e703d3111c5f9614da9445d4bc802
#
_cell.length_a   1.000
_cell.length_b   1.000
_cell.length_c   1.000
_cell.angle_alpha   90.00
_cell.angle_beta   90.00
_cell.angle_gamma   90.00
#
_symmetry.space_group_name_H-M   'P 1'
#
loop_
_entity.id
_entity.type
_entity.pdbx_description
1 polymer ?
#
loop_
_entity_poly.entity_id
_entity_poly.type
_entity_poly.pdbx_seq_one_letter_code
_entity_poly.pdbx_strand_id
1 'polypeptide(L)'
;MEIDDILNLPPSEAVRELQRKTIKIPSWADLEKSYDPKKHPILDKSKYPDIITEAGAIEEVTRVVVPFQRLAVKRAAELCFAIPVSRSYSSESSDKEKEAGKLLDRIYGALRIDSLNLLRARKLFACCEVATIWSAVLKPTKAYGFDSPVTLRQRTFSTMDGHGIYPKFDPFGDLVALSVGYKSDGEEYLETLTDTERLVFRSAGKGWELETREQHGLGKIPAVYINRPSPVWEDSSSTVEEIEWALSRNGNYLRRNSKPLLAVMHDKEETEWETPENSDSYEKDSNSEFRSIFELPKGSSMQYVTWDGAPDALKFHYQTLRSLFFDSIQLPDWSHSEMKSTPMSGESRKQLYIDAKLKVIDEAGELTVFLLRELSVLRTFASVIRPDLADAMESLLVKLEIQPYEISDERDTIQNLSQAKSAGLVSQREAIAYLGWSDDPDKTLVEIRDEASFVAGEQTL
;
A
#
# COMPACT_ATOMS: atom_id res chain seq x y z
N MET A 1 10.42 2.03 -34.62
CA MET A 1 11.76 1.42 -34.63
C MET A 1 11.61 0.13 -33.85
N GLU A 2 11.96 -0.98 -34.43
CA GLU A 2 11.92 -2.28 -33.75
C GLU A 2 12.98 -2.31 -32.65
N ILE A 3 12.83 -3.20 -31.65
CA ILE A 3 13.74 -3.23 -30.52
C ILE A 3 15.19 -3.55 -30.96
N ASP A 4 15.32 -4.46 -31.92
CA ASP A 4 16.62 -4.85 -32.46
C ASP A 4 17.35 -3.69 -33.17
N ASP A 5 16.60 -2.82 -33.86
CA ASP A 5 17.18 -1.60 -34.43
C ASP A 5 17.74 -0.68 -33.34
N ILE A 6 17.02 -0.54 -32.23
CA ILE A 6 17.42 0.31 -31.09
C ILE A 6 18.70 -0.27 -30.43
N LEU A 7 18.76 -1.58 -30.23
CA LEU A 7 19.88 -2.25 -29.58
C LEU A 7 21.18 -2.23 -30.41
N ASN A 8 21.07 -1.97 -31.70
CA ASN A 8 22.22 -1.86 -32.62
C ASN A 8 22.70 -0.41 -32.80
N LEU A 9 22.03 0.60 -32.19
CA LEU A 9 22.47 1.99 -32.17
C LEU A 9 23.73 2.18 -31.31
N PRO A 10 24.47 3.29 -31.52
CA PRO A 10 25.50 3.70 -30.57
C PRO A 10 24.93 3.78 -29.13
N PRO A 11 25.69 3.39 -28.08
CA PRO A 11 25.16 3.25 -26.72
C PRO A 11 24.35 4.46 -26.19
N SER A 12 24.84 5.67 -26.42
CA SER A 12 24.15 6.89 -25.98
C SER A 12 22.82 7.15 -26.72
N GLU A 13 22.72 6.77 -27.98
CA GLU A 13 21.47 6.86 -28.77
C GLU A 13 20.51 5.76 -28.39
N ALA A 14 21.01 4.52 -28.21
CA ALA A 14 20.23 3.41 -27.75
C ALA A 14 19.57 3.71 -26.39
N VAL A 15 20.35 4.19 -25.43
CA VAL A 15 19.84 4.58 -24.10
C VAL A 15 18.76 5.67 -24.20
N ARG A 16 18.97 6.68 -25.03
CA ARG A 16 17.97 7.75 -25.23
C ARG A 16 16.64 7.21 -25.77
N GLU A 17 16.68 6.31 -26.75
CA GLU A 17 15.47 5.70 -27.32
C GLU A 17 14.85 4.68 -26.36
N LEU A 18 15.63 3.91 -25.60
CA LEU A 18 15.14 3.00 -24.57
C LEU A 18 14.41 3.75 -23.44
N GLN A 19 14.95 4.89 -23.00
CA GLN A 19 14.36 5.72 -21.95
C GLN A 19 13.11 6.51 -22.39
N ARG A 20 12.76 6.50 -23.67
CA ARG A 20 11.57 7.17 -24.18
C ARG A 20 10.31 6.44 -23.72
N LYS A 21 9.60 7.01 -22.75
CA LYS A 21 8.31 6.48 -22.29
C LYS A 21 7.21 6.68 -23.35
N THR A 22 6.50 5.62 -23.65
CA THR A 22 5.32 5.63 -24.53
C THR A 22 4.02 5.73 -23.74
N ILE A 23 4.05 5.33 -22.47
CA ILE A 23 2.91 5.34 -21.55
C ILE A 23 2.93 6.64 -20.73
N LYS A 24 1.77 7.29 -20.61
CA LYS A 24 1.59 8.43 -19.73
C LYS A 24 1.29 7.94 -18.31
N ILE A 25 2.24 8.09 -17.42
CA ILE A 25 2.12 7.78 -15.99
C ILE A 25 2.46 9.05 -15.23
N PRO A 26 1.73 9.39 -14.14
CA PRO A 26 2.06 10.52 -13.29
C PRO A 26 3.51 10.45 -12.78
N SER A 27 4.17 11.60 -12.72
CA SER A 27 5.54 11.68 -12.17
C SER A 27 5.53 11.41 -10.67
N TRP A 28 6.43 10.54 -10.19
CA TRP A 28 6.57 10.35 -8.74
C TRP A 28 6.90 11.65 -8.01
N ALA A 29 7.68 12.55 -8.59
CA ALA A 29 8.01 13.84 -8.00
C ALA A 29 6.76 14.71 -7.73
N ASP A 30 5.69 14.54 -8.50
CA ASP A 30 4.42 15.22 -8.28
C ASP A 30 3.54 14.48 -7.29
N LEU A 31 3.48 13.14 -7.40
CA LEU A 31 2.71 12.29 -6.47
C LEU A 31 3.29 12.34 -5.05
N GLU A 32 4.61 12.45 -4.91
CA GLU A 32 5.28 12.51 -3.61
C GLU A 32 4.86 13.73 -2.79
N LYS A 33 4.49 14.85 -3.44
CA LYS A 33 4.01 16.06 -2.76
C LYS A 33 2.74 15.83 -1.96
N SER A 34 1.87 14.92 -2.42
CA SER A 34 0.64 14.54 -1.72
C SER A 34 0.80 13.28 -0.89
N TYR A 35 1.78 12.42 -1.22
CA TYR A 35 2.00 11.15 -0.52
C TYR A 35 2.88 11.30 0.73
N ASP A 36 3.94 12.12 0.67
CA ASP A 36 4.84 12.32 1.81
C ASP A 36 4.30 13.41 2.74
N PRO A 37 3.91 13.07 4.00
CA PRO A 37 3.41 14.03 4.97
C PRO A 37 4.36 15.22 5.23
N LYS A 38 5.64 15.08 4.89
CA LYS A 38 6.62 16.16 5.02
C LYS A 38 6.60 17.15 3.85
N LYS A 39 5.87 16.81 2.78
CA LYS A 39 5.82 17.57 1.53
C LYS A 39 4.41 18.08 1.19
N HIS A 40 3.43 17.82 2.05
CA HIS A 40 2.05 18.23 1.83
C HIS A 40 1.95 19.75 1.61
N PRO A 41 1.06 20.20 0.70
CA PRO A 41 0.91 21.61 0.34
C PRO A 41 0.63 22.52 1.53
N ILE A 42 -0.04 22.02 2.58
CA ILE A 42 -0.34 22.79 3.81
C ILE A 42 0.94 23.27 4.54
N LEU A 43 2.08 22.59 4.35
CA LEU A 43 3.36 22.99 4.94
C LEU A 43 4.06 24.11 4.16
N ASP A 44 3.62 24.39 2.94
CA ASP A 44 4.22 25.42 2.11
C ASP A 44 3.83 26.83 2.62
N LYS A 45 4.79 27.52 3.23
CA LYS A 45 4.61 28.88 3.78
C LYS A 45 4.29 29.91 2.70
N SER A 46 4.54 29.62 1.42
CA SER A 46 4.19 30.51 0.32
C SER A 46 2.69 30.46 0.00
N LYS A 47 2.07 29.30 0.13
CA LYS A 47 0.63 29.08 -0.06
C LYS A 47 -0.18 29.37 1.21
N TYR A 48 0.39 29.03 2.36
CA TYR A 48 -0.21 29.18 3.68
C TYR A 48 0.74 30.00 4.58
N PRO A 49 0.83 31.34 4.37
CA PRO A 49 1.77 32.19 5.09
C PRO A 49 1.48 32.25 6.59
N ASP A 50 2.53 32.50 7.36
CA ASP A 50 2.41 32.85 8.76
C ASP A 50 1.75 34.22 8.91
N ILE A 51 1.08 34.48 10.05
CA ILE A 51 0.35 35.70 10.26
C ILE A 51 1.32 36.78 10.79
N ILE A 52 1.32 37.95 10.14
CA ILE A 52 2.04 39.11 10.63
C ILE A 52 1.06 39.93 11.49
N THR A 53 1.36 40.09 12.77
CA THR A 53 0.55 40.89 13.67
C THR A 53 0.72 42.39 13.36
N GLU A 54 -0.21 43.23 13.84
CA GLU A 54 -0.13 44.68 13.68
C GLU A 54 1.17 45.27 14.29
N ALA A 55 1.73 44.61 15.29
CA ALA A 55 3.02 44.95 15.89
C ALA A 55 4.25 44.47 15.09
N GLY A 56 4.04 43.83 13.92
CA GLY A 56 5.13 43.32 13.08
C GLY A 56 5.72 41.96 13.55
N ALA A 57 5.18 41.36 14.60
CA ALA A 57 5.62 40.06 15.06
C ALA A 57 5.04 38.94 14.17
N ILE A 58 5.84 37.90 13.88
CA ILE A 58 5.41 36.74 13.11
C ILE A 58 4.79 35.72 14.06
N GLU A 59 3.50 35.44 13.87
CA GLU A 59 2.79 34.36 14.56
C GLU A 59 2.76 33.12 13.65
N GLU A 60 3.44 32.06 14.07
CA GLU A 60 3.43 30.80 13.32
C GLU A 60 2.04 30.17 13.28
N VAL A 61 1.57 29.88 12.09
CA VAL A 61 0.29 29.20 11.85
C VAL A 61 0.45 27.70 12.14
N THR A 62 -0.53 27.15 12.85
CA THR A 62 -0.60 25.68 13.06
C THR A 62 -0.84 25.01 11.71
N ARG A 63 -0.04 24.01 11.37
CA ARG A 63 -0.16 23.22 10.15
C ARG A 63 -0.34 21.76 10.54
N VAL A 64 -1.54 21.23 10.32
CA VAL A 64 -1.89 19.85 10.65
C VAL A 64 -1.85 19.03 9.36
N VAL A 65 -1.01 18.03 9.34
CA VAL A 65 -0.87 17.10 8.21
C VAL A 65 -1.57 15.80 8.54
N VAL A 66 -2.36 15.28 7.59
CA VAL A 66 -3.12 14.04 7.73
C VAL A 66 -2.67 13.04 6.64
N PRO A 67 -1.98 11.95 6.98
CA PRO A 67 -1.39 11.03 6.01
C PRO A 67 -2.41 10.03 5.43
N PHE A 68 -3.56 10.52 4.96
CA PHE A 68 -4.64 9.67 4.45
C PHE A 68 -4.24 8.94 3.16
N GLN A 69 -3.43 9.56 2.30
CA GLN A 69 -2.92 8.94 1.07
C GLN A 69 -2.07 7.70 1.38
N ARG A 70 -1.20 7.78 2.39
CA ARG A 70 -0.44 6.61 2.86
C ARG A 70 -1.33 5.52 3.41
N LEU A 71 -2.37 5.93 4.13
CA LEU A 71 -3.35 5.00 4.70
C LEU A 71 -4.14 4.30 3.58
N ALA A 72 -4.57 5.04 2.55
CA ALA A 72 -5.26 4.50 1.39
C ALA A 72 -4.43 3.43 0.67
N VAL A 73 -3.16 3.75 0.36
CA VAL A 73 -2.23 2.80 -0.27
C VAL A 73 -2.04 1.54 0.57
N LYS A 74 -1.84 1.71 1.88
CA LYS A 74 -1.66 0.58 2.79
C LYS A 74 -2.89 -0.32 2.81
N ARG A 75 -4.08 0.25 2.98
CA ARG A 75 -5.34 -0.50 3.04
C ARG A 75 -5.69 -1.18 1.72
N ALA A 76 -5.55 -0.48 0.58
CA ALA A 76 -5.79 -1.08 -0.72
C ALA A 76 -4.88 -2.28 -0.99
N ALA A 77 -3.59 -2.17 -0.67
CA ALA A 77 -2.65 -3.28 -0.81
C ALA A 77 -2.98 -4.45 0.14
N GLU A 78 -3.37 -4.15 1.37
CA GLU A 78 -3.77 -5.16 2.36
C GLU A 78 -5.07 -5.86 1.97
N LEU A 79 -6.04 -5.15 1.40
CA LEU A 79 -7.26 -5.77 0.88
C LEU A 79 -6.99 -6.81 -0.21
N CYS A 80 -6.03 -6.53 -1.10
CA CYS A 80 -5.70 -7.42 -2.21
C CYS A 80 -4.75 -8.56 -1.82
N PHE A 81 -3.79 -8.33 -0.91
CA PHE A 81 -2.67 -9.23 -0.68
C PHE A 81 -2.34 -9.50 0.80
N ALA A 82 -3.23 -9.18 1.76
CA ALA A 82 -3.05 -9.63 3.14
C ALA A 82 -3.23 -11.14 3.27
N ILE A 83 -4.09 -11.72 2.43
CA ILE A 83 -4.22 -13.17 2.26
C ILE A 83 -3.33 -13.58 1.08
N PRO A 84 -2.52 -14.65 1.21
CA PRO A 84 -1.77 -15.19 0.10
C PRO A 84 -2.64 -15.50 -1.12
N VAL A 85 -2.13 -15.28 -2.32
CA VAL A 85 -2.85 -15.59 -3.56
C VAL A 85 -3.10 -17.10 -3.60
N SER A 86 -4.37 -17.49 -3.78
CA SER A 86 -4.74 -18.89 -3.92
C SER A 86 -4.23 -19.43 -5.26
N ARG A 87 -3.52 -20.56 -5.21
CA ARG A 87 -2.98 -21.27 -6.36
C ARG A 87 -3.58 -22.66 -6.40
N SER A 88 -4.45 -22.91 -7.36
CA SER A 88 -5.07 -24.24 -7.53
C SER A 88 -4.63 -24.89 -8.84
N TYR A 89 -4.28 -26.17 -8.74
CA TYR A 89 -3.84 -26.99 -9.83
C TYR A 89 -4.99 -27.93 -10.26
N SER A 90 -5.06 -28.26 -11.53
CA SER A 90 -6.11 -29.17 -12.01
C SER A 90 -6.06 -30.52 -11.29
N SER A 91 -7.24 -31.03 -10.90
CA SER A 91 -7.38 -32.37 -10.25
C SER A 91 -7.05 -33.52 -11.20
N GLU A 92 -7.14 -33.29 -12.50
CA GLU A 92 -6.88 -34.29 -13.57
C GLU A 92 -5.40 -34.32 -13.99
N SER A 93 -4.53 -33.60 -13.27
CA SER A 93 -3.10 -33.51 -13.55
C SER A 93 -2.40 -34.88 -13.45
N SER A 94 -1.52 -35.14 -14.38
CA SER A 94 -0.62 -36.30 -14.37
C SER A 94 0.35 -36.25 -13.17
N ASP A 95 1.02 -37.35 -12.85
CA ASP A 95 1.95 -37.37 -11.73
C ASP A 95 3.13 -36.41 -11.94
N LYS A 96 3.59 -36.20 -13.19
CA LYS A 96 4.59 -35.18 -13.52
C LYS A 96 4.07 -33.76 -13.32
N GLU A 97 2.82 -33.48 -13.68
CA GLU A 97 2.20 -32.17 -13.45
C GLU A 97 2.02 -31.87 -11.97
N LYS A 98 1.69 -32.89 -11.15
CA LYS A 98 1.65 -32.76 -9.69
C LYS A 98 3.04 -32.46 -9.12
N GLU A 99 4.09 -33.08 -9.67
CA GLU A 99 5.46 -32.79 -9.26
C GLU A 99 5.88 -31.39 -9.69
N ALA A 100 5.51 -30.96 -10.89
CA ALA A 100 5.72 -29.61 -11.41
C ALA A 100 5.00 -28.55 -10.52
N GLY A 101 3.76 -28.80 -10.11
CA GLY A 101 3.03 -27.94 -9.18
C GLY A 101 3.76 -27.81 -7.82
N LYS A 102 4.21 -28.94 -7.24
CA LYS A 102 5.00 -28.93 -6.00
C LYS A 102 6.30 -28.15 -6.14
N LEU A 103 6.97 -28.22 -7.29
CA LEU A 103 8.17 -27.44 -7.56
C LEU A 103 7.86 -25.94 -7.62
N LEU A 104 6.78 -25.54 -8.29
CA LEU A 104 6.32 -24.15 -8.34
C LEU A 104 6.03 -23.63 -6.92
N ASP A 105 5.29 -24.36 -6.10
CA ASP A 105 4.99 -23.94 -4.72
C ASP A 105 6.26 -23.73 -3.89
N ARG A 106 7.27 -24.60 -4.06
CA ARG A 106 8.57 -24.42 -3.41
C ARG A 106 9.33 -23.20 -3.92
N ILE A 107 9.26 -22.90 -5.22
CA ILE A 107 9.83 -21.69 -5.80
C ILE A 107 9.13 -20.45 -5.25
N TYR A 108 7.80 -20.44 -5.21
CA TYR A 108 7.01 -19.36 -4.62
C TYR A 108 7.38 -19.13 -3.14
N GLY A 109 7.48 -20.20 -2.37
CA GLY A 109 7.88 -20.13 -0.96
C GLY A 109 9.32 -19.64 -0.77
N ALA A 110 10.27 -20.16 -1.54
CA ALA A 110 11.68 -19.76 -1.47
C ALA A 110 11.90 -18.28 -1.82
N LEU A 111 11.13 -17.77 -2.77
CA LEU A 111 11.16 -16.37 -3.22
C LEU A 111 10.27 -15.44 -2.38
N ARG A 112 9.46 -15.98 -1.45
CA ARG A 112 8.51 -15.24 -0.62
C ARG A 112 7.58 -14.35 -1.44
N ILE A 113 7.02 -14.91 -2.51
CA ILE A 113 6.24 -14.15 -3.50
C ILE A 113 5.04 -13.45 -2.87
N ASP A 114 4.36 -14.05 -1.88
CA ASP A 114 3.19 -13.44 -1.26
C ASP A 114 3.56 -12.16 -0.47
N SER A 115 4.70 -12.16 0.23
CA SER A 115 5.22 -10.93 0.85
C SER A 115 5.65 -9.90 -0.19
N LEU A 116 6.21 -10.35 -1.32
CA LEU A 116 6.58 -9.50 -2.43
C LEU A 116 5.36 -8.87 -3.11
N ASN A 117 4.26 -9.61 -3.25
CA ASN A 117 3.00 -9.10 -3.82
C ASN A 117 2.47 -7.90 -3.03
N LEU A 118 2.46 -7.99 -1.69
CA LEU A 118 2.06 -6.88 -0.83
C LEU A 118 2.97 -5.65 -1.01
N LEU A 119 4.28 -5.86 -1.11
CA LEU A 119 5.24 -4.77 -1.34
C LEU A 119 5.02 -4.11 -2.71
N ARG A 120 4.86 -4.92 -3.77
CA ARG A 120 4.62 -4.46 -5.15
C ARG A 120 3.31 -3.70 -5.26
N ALA A 121 2.25 -4.19 -4.62
CA ALA A 121 0.95 -3.51 -4.58
C ALA A 121 1.05 -2.13 -3.91
N ARG A 122 1.75 -2.01 -2.79
CA ARG A 122 1.98 -0.71 -2.14
C ARG A 122 2.71 0.27 -3.06
N LYS A 123 3.71 -0.19 -3.80
CA LYS A 123 4.42 0.63 -4.79
C LYS A 123 3.52 1.01 -5.96
N LEU A 124 2.82 0.05 -6.56
CA LEU A 124 1.90 0.28 -7.66
C LEU A 124 0.81 1.30 -7.32
N PHE A 125 0.17 1.15 -6.15
CA PHE A 125 -0.90 2.05 -5.71
C PHE A 125 -0.39 3.44 -5.32
N ALA A 126 0.90 3.57 -4.99
CA ALA A 126 1.54 4.84 -4.66
C ALA A 126 2.11 5.55 -5.89
N CYS A 127 2.94 4.90 -6.68
CA CYS A 127 3.70 5.53 -7.77
C CYS A 127 3.27 5.08 -9.17
N CYS A 128 2.15 4.37 -9.28
CA CYS A 128 1.48 3.98 -10.52
C CYS A 128 2.25 3.01 -11.42
N GLU A 129 3.44 2.59 -11.06
CA GLU A 129 4.19 1.59 -11.83
C GLU A 129 5.15 0.77 -10.96
N VAL A 130 5.31 -0.51 -11.30
CA VAL A 130 6.28 -1.40 -10.69
C VAL A 130 6.77 -2.43 -11.70
N ALA A 131 8.06 -2.75 -11.62
CA ALA A 131 8.67 -3.82 -12.39
C ALA A 131 9.41 -4.78 -11.47
N THR A 132 9.42 -6.07 -11.82
CA THR A 132 10.22 -7.08 -11.12
C THR A 132 11.02 -7.87 -12.16
N ILE A 133 12.31 -7.96 -11.94
CA ILE A 133 13.25 -8.72 -12.78
C ILE A 133 13.67 -9.99 -12.04
N TRP A 134 13.64 -11.10 -12.74
CA TRP A 134 14.05 -12.41 -12.26
C TRP A 134 15.40 -12.79 -12.86
N SER A 135 16.25 -13.38 -12.08
CA SER A 135 17.55 -13.85 -12.52
C SER A 135 17.92 -15.18 -11.85
N ALA A 136 18.58 -16.04 -12.61
CA ALA A 136 19.17 -17.27 -12.12
C ALA A 136 20.66 -17.03 -11.82
N VAL A 137 21.07 -17.31 -10.58
CA VAL A 137 22.44 -17.14 -10.13
C VAL A 137 23.03 -18.50 -9.86
N LEU A 138 24.24 -18.76 -10.34
CA LEU A 138 25.02 -19.99 -10.07
C LEU A 138 25.41 -20.03 -8.58
N LYS A 139 24.46 -20.44 -7.75
CA LYS A 139 24.64 -20.66 -6.31
C LYS A 139 23.85 -21.89 -5.92
N PRO A 140 24.50 -22.95 -5.41
CA PRO A 140 23.80 -24.17 -4.99
C PRO A 140 22.77 -23.90 -3.90
N THR A 141 21.62 -24.56 -4.01
CA THR A 141 20.54 -24.45 -3.02
C THR A 141 19.73 -25.74 -2.90
N LYS A 142 19.19 -25.99 -1.71
CA LYS A 142 18.20 -27.05 -1.43
C LYS A 142 16.78 -26.52 -1.24
N ALA A 143 16.57 -25.24 -1.44
CA ALA A 143 15.28 -24.59 -1.20
C ALA A 143 14.13 -25.16 -2.05
N TYR A 144 14.45 -25.78 -3.19
CA TYR A 144 13.47 -26.39 -4.09
C TYR A 144 13.15 -27.87 -3.75
N GLY A 145 13.76 -28.40 -2.66
CA GLY A 145 13.57 -29.77 -2.18
C GLY A 145 14.48 -30.79 -2.83
N PHE A 146 15.47 -30.35 -3.61
CA PHE A 146 16.55 -31.15 -4.19
C PHE A 146 17.79 -30.26 -4.30
N ASP A 147 18.94 -30.87 -4.60
CA ASP A 147 20.17 -30.13 -4.81
C ASP A 147 20.14 -29.45 -6.20
N SER A 148 19.90 -28.14 -6.21
CA SER A 148 19.93 -27.32 -7.41
C SER A 148 21.23 -26.53 -7.48
N PRO A 149 21.94 -26.47 -8.64
CA PRO A 149 23.12 -25.64 -8.81
C PRO A 149 22.79 -24.14 -8.91
N VAL A 150 21.51 -23.80 -9.10
CA VAL A 150 21.04 -22.46 -9.40
C VAL A 150 20.04 -22.00 -8.35
N THR A 151 20.18 -20.76 -7.93
CA THR A 151 19.25 -20.06 -7.07
C THR A 151 18.58 -18.92 -7.85
N LEU A 152 17.24 -18.88 -7.84
CA LEU A 152 16.49 -17.76 -8.39
C LEU A 152 16.53 -16.56 -7.44
N ARG A 153 16.69 -15.39 -8.02
CA ARG A 153 16.62 -14.10 -7.31
C ARG A 153 15.71 -13.16 -8.06
N GLN A 154 15.15 -12.22 -7.32
CA GLN A 154 14.31 -11.17 -7.87
C GLN A 154 14.80 -9.80 -7.41
N ARG A 155 14.58 -8.78 -8.26
CA ARG A 155 14.76 -7.37 -7.93
C ARG A 155 13.52 -6.59 -8.36
N THR A 156 12.98 -5.81 -7.44
CA THR A 156 11.79 -4.99 -7.70
C THR A 156 12.21 -3.53 -7.85
N PHE A 157 11.72 -2.90 -8.91
CA PHE A 157 12.02 -1.52 -9.28
C PHE A 157 10.74 -0.69 -9.21
N SER A 158 10.86 0.54 -8.76
CA SER A 158 9.77 1.49 -8.60
C SER A 158 10.31 2.91 -8.68
N THR A 159 9.56 3.82 -9.25
CA THR A 159 9.91 5.25 -9.28
C THR A 159 9.94 5.87 -7.90
N MET A 160 9.21 5.31 -6.94
CA MET A 160 9.27 5.66 -5.52
C MET A 160 10.66 5.45 -4.90
N ASP A 161 11.41 4.46 -5.37
CA ASP A 161 12.78 4.17 -4.92
C ASP A 161 13.85 4.92 -5.73
N GLY A 162 13.44 5.84 -6.60
CA GLY A 162 14.35 6.59 -7.47
C GLY A 162 14.80 5.84 -8.72
N HIS A 163 14.12 4.74 -9.08
CA HIS A 163 14.42 3.99 -10.29
C HIS A 163 13.67 4.56 -11.51
N GLY A 164 14.29 4.47 -12.69
CA GLY A 164 13.60 4.67 -13.96
C GLY A 164 13.04 3.34 -14.48
N ILE A 165 11.80 3.34 -14.97
CA ILE A 165 11.19 2.15 -15.58
C ILE A 165 10.71 2.54 -16.98
N TYR A 166 11.14 1.78 -18.01
CA TYR A 166 10.92 2.09 -19.41
C TYR A 166 10.49 0.84 -20.16
N PRO A 167 9.19 0.48 -20.13
CA PRO A 167 8.67 -0.63 -20.90
C PRO A 167 8.54 -0.27 -22.39
N LYS A 168 8.77 -1.23 -23.26
CA LYS A 168 8.47 -1.16 -24.70
C LYS A 168 7.43 -2.23 -25.03
N PHE A 169 6.40 -1.83 -25.72
CA PHE A 169 5.32 -2.72 -26.13
C PHE A 169 5.23 -2.76 -27.65
N ASP A 170 4.80 -3.90 -28.16
CA ASP A 170 4.42 -4.06 -29.55
C ASP A 170 3.02 -3.44 -29.80
N PRO A 171 2.56 -3.42 -31.08
CA PRO A 171 1.22 -2.91 -31.41
C PRO A 171 0.06 -3.72 -30.82
N PHE A 172 0.31 -4.93 -30.33
CA PHE A 172 -0.69 -5.80 -29.67
C PHE A 172 -0.74 -5.59 -28.16
N GLY A 173 0.21 -4.83 -27.60
CA GLY A 173 0.32 -4.57 -26.17
C GLY A 173 1.19 -5.58 -25.41
N ASP A 174 1.91 -6.44 -26.12
CA ASP A 174 2.86 -7.34 -25.49
C ASP A 174 4.19 -6.65 -25.18
N LEU A 175 4.77 -6.96 -24.02
CA LEU A 175 6.07 -6.41 -23.61
C LEU A 175 7.20 -7.02 -24.46
N VAL A 176 7.88 -6.20 -25.27
CA VAL A 176 9.01 -6.62 -26.11
C VAL A 176 10.37 -6.30 -25.51
N ALA A 177 10.44 -5.31 -24.65
CA ALA A 177 11.63 -5.02 -23.84
C ALA A 177 11.27 -4.27 -22.55
N LEU A 178 12.04 -4.50 -21.51
CA LEU A 178 11.98 -3.72 -20.28
C LEU A 178 13.35 -3.16 -19.95
N SER A 179 13.43 -1.83 -19.85
CA SER A 179 14.63 -1.16 -19.38
C SER A 179 14.40 -0.59 -17.99
N VAL A 180 15.37 -0.75 -17.08
CA VAL A 180 15.33 -0.18 -15.72
C VAL A 180 16.59 0.61 -15.45
N GLY A 181 16.40 1.87 -15.04
CA GLY A 181 17.47 2.76 -14.63
C GLY A 181 17.66 2.73 -13.11
N TYR A 182 18.88 2.59 -12.65
CA TYR A 182 19.23 2.61 -11.23
C TYR A 182 20.63 3.19 -11.01
N LYS A 183 20.92 3.57 -9.76
CA LYS A 183 22.25 4.05 -9.35
C LYS A 183 22.92 2.99 -8.47
N SER A 184 24.18 2.71 -8.72
CA SER A 184 25.04 1.86 -7.89
C SER A 184 26.42 2.49 -7.81
N ASP A 185 27.00 2.56 -6.62
CA ASP A 185 28.36 3.08 -6.37
C ASP A 185 28.62 4.49 -6.95
N GLY A 186 27.55 5.29 -7.04
CA GLY A 186 27.62 6.66 -7.58
C GLY A 186 27.50 6.78 -9.09
N GLU A 187 27.45 5.66 -9.81
CA GLU A 187 27.26 5.58 -11.26
C GLU A 187 25.81 5.27 -11.62
N GLU A 188 25.38 5.70 -12.80
CA GLU A 188 24.04 5.41 -13.33
C GLU A 188 24.11 4.23 -14.29
N TYR A 189 23.17 3.31 -14.14
CA TYR A 189 23.04 2.12 -14.98
C TYR A 189 21.65 2.09 -15.62
N LEU A 190 21.61 1.57 -16.85
CA LEU A 190 20.39 1.18 -17.53
C LEU A 190 20.52 -0.30 -17.92
N GLU A 191 19.70 -1.14 -17.30
CA GLU A 191 19.62 -2.56 -17.60
C GLU A 191 18.39 -2.80 -18.48
N THR A 192 18.61 -3.39 -19.65
CA THR A 192 17.56 -3.71 -20.63
C THR A 192 17.48 -5.21 -20.81
N LEU A 193 16.26 -5.73 -20.78
CA LEU A 193 15.92 -7.13 -20.96
C LEU A 193 15.00 -7.28 -22.15
N THR A 194 15.34 -8.19 -23.03
CA THR A 194 14.52 -8.67 -24.14
C THR A 194 14.19 -10.15 -23.90
N ASP A 195 13.55 -10.81 -24.84
CA ASP A 195 13.29 -12.25 -24.81
C ASP A 195 14.55 -13.11 -24.99
N THR A 196 15.61 -12.53 -25.56
CA THR A 196 16.85 -13.22 -25.90
C THR A 196 18.07 -12.72 -25.12
N GLU A 197 18.14 -11.41 -24.86
CA GLU A 197 19.34 -10.75 -24.38
C GLU A 197 19.12 -9.90 -23.13
N ARG A 198 20.17 -9.77 -22.36
CA ARG A 198 20.33 -8.81 -21.27
C ARG A 198 21.48 -7.87 -21.60
N LEU A 199 21.20 -6.57 -21.61
CA LEU A 199 22.18 -5.51 -21.85
C LEU A 199 22.26 -4.63 -20.60
N VAL A 200 23.48 -4.24 -20.22
CA VAL A 200 23.72 -3.26 -19.17
C VAL A 200 24.54 -2.11 -19.73
N PHE A 201 23.99 -0.92 -19.68
CA PHE A 201 24.68 0.31 -20.04
C PHE A 201 25.07 1.04 -18.77
N ARG A 202 26.28 1.60 -18.76
CA ARG A 202 26.81 2.41 -17.66
C ARG A 202 27.07 3.84 -18.15
N SER A 203 26.74 4.81 -17.31
CA SER A 203 27.06 6.21 -17.58
C SER A 203 28.54 6.48 -17.31
N ALA A 204 29.30 6.78 -18.34
CA ALA A 204 30.73 7.06 -18.28
C ALA A 204 30.99 8.55 -18.58
N GLY A 205 30.92 9.39 -17.58
CA GLY A 205 31.30 10.82 -17.60
C GLY A 205 30.66 11.69 -18.69
N LYS A 206 30.90 11.41 -19.96
CA LYS A 206 30.38 12.19 -21.11
C LYS A 206 29.36 11.45 -21.97
N GLY A 207 28.99 10.23 -21.64
CA GLY A 207 28.06 9.43 -22.43
C GLY A 207 27.75 8.08 -21.78
N TRP A 208 27.08 7.22 -22.52
CA TRP A 208 26.79 5.87 -22.11
C TRP A 208 27.68 4.86 -22.84
N GLU A 209 28.12 3.86 -22.12
CA GLU A 209 28.89 2.73 -22.64
C GLU A 209 28.14 1.42 -22.39
N LEU A 210 28.23 0.48 -23.32
CA LEU A 210 27.71 -0.86 -23.15
C LEU A 210 28.71 -1.66 -22.32
N GLU A 211 28.34 -1.98 -21.08
CA GLU A 211 29.22 -2.76 -20.17
C GLU A 211 29.03 -4.26 -20.35
N THR A 212 27.79 -4.70 -20.52
CA THR A 212 27.48 -6.13 -20.62
C THR A 212 26.43 -6.37 -21.71
N ARG A 213 26.64 -7.41 -22.52
CA ARG A 213 25.64 -7.98 -23.44
C ARG A 213 25.69 -9.49 -23.32
N GLU A 214 24.64 -10.08 -22.79
CA GLU A 214 24.55 -11.51 -22.48
C GLU A 214 23.28 -12.11 -23.09
N GLN A 215 23.41 -13.29 -23.73
CA GLN A 215 22.26 -14.08 -24.12
C GLN A 215 21.82 -14.97 -22.96
N HIS A 216 20.56 -14.93 -22.57
CA HIS A 216 20.05 -15.72 -21.44
C HIS A 216 19.30 -17.00 -21.85
N GLY A 217 18.99 -17.20 -23.13
CA GLY A 217 18.41 -18.44 -23.66
C GLY A 217 17.02 -18.82 -23.10
N LEU A 218 16.31 -17.90 -22.46
CA LEU A 218 14.99 -18.18 -21.85
C LEU A 218 13.84 -18.15 -22.87
N GLY A 219 14.04 -17.47 -24.01
CA GLY A 219 12.98 -17.25 -25.02
C GLY A 219 11.79 -16.42 -24.52
N LYS A 220 11.93 -15.78 -23.36
CA LYS A 220 10.97 -14.87 -22.74
C LYS A 220 11.68 -13.79 -21.94
N ILE A 221 11.10 -12.62 -21.85
CA ILE A 221 11.62 -11.55 -21.00
C ILE A 221 11.53 -11.99 -19.53
N PRO A 222 12.67 -12.09 -18.81
CA PRO A 222 12.67 -12.53 -17.41
C PRO A 222 12.25 -11.40 -16.47
N ALA A 223 11.19 -10.69 -16.81
CA ALA A 223 10.67 -9.56 -16.07
C ALA A 223 9.16 -9.45 -16.21
N VAL A 224 8.52 -8.85 -15.22
CA VAL A 224 7.11 -8.48 -15.26
C VAL A 224 6.97 -7.00 -14.94
N TYR A 225 6.02 -6.37 -15.60
CA TYR A 225 5.70 -4.96 -15.45
C TYR A 225 4.20 -4.76 -15.34
N ILE A 226 3.80 -3.86 -14.46
CA ILE A 226 2.43 -3.40 -14.34
C ILE A 226 2.41 -1.90 -14.10
N ASN A 227 1.41 -1.23 -14.64
CA ASN A 227 1.15 0.19 -14.41
C ASN A 227 -0.33 0.46 -14.23
N ARG A 228 -0.65 1.64 -13.70
CA ARG A 228 -2.00 2.17 -13.57
C ARG A 228 -2.02 3.65 -13.93
N PRO A 229 -3.17 4.20 -14.36
CA PRO A 229 -3.26 5.59 -14.84
C PRO A 229 -3.11 6.62 -13.73
N SER A 230 -3.50 6.31 -12.50
CA SER A 230 -3.52 7.24 -11.37
C SER A 230 -3.27 6.52 -10.04
N PRO A 231 -2.81 7.21 -8.98
CA PRO A 231 -2.68 6.62 -7.66
C PRO A 231 -4.05 6.32 -7.03
N VAL A 232 -4.07 5.44 -6.03
CA VAL A 232 -5.33 4.99 -5.40
C VAL A 232 -6.11 6.10 -4.70
N TRP A 233 -5.48 7.23 -4.41
CA TRP A 233 -6.09 8.38 -3.71
C TRP A 233 -6.45 9.56 -4.63
N GLU A 234 -6.33 9.42 -5.95
CA GLU A 234 -6.51 10.54 -6.89
C GLU A 234 -7.83 11.27 -6.68
N ASP A 235 -8.94 10.52 -6.63
CA ASP A 235 -10.29 11.07 -6.51
C ASP A 235 -10.57 11.77 -5.18
N SER A 236 -9.71 11.56 -4.17
CA SER A 236 -9.86 12.10 -2.82
C SER A 236 -8.83 13.17 -2.46
N SER A 237 -8.00 13.60 -3.38
CA SER A 237 -6.90 14.53 -3.11
C SER A 237 -7.40 15.87 -2.55
N SER A 238 -8.44 16.46 -3.15
CA SER A 238 -9.03 17.72 -2.69
C SER A 238 -9.70 17.60 -1.32
N THR A 239 -10.27 16.43 -1.00
CA THR A 239 -10.89 16.17 0.29
C THR A 239 -9.85 16.17 1.42
N VAL A 240 -8.66 15.62 1.17
CA VAL A 240 -7.56 15.63 2.16
C VAL A 240 -7.04 17.04 2.37
N GLU A 241 -6.86 17.83 1.31
CA GLU A 241 -6.43 19.22 1.40
C GLU A 241 -7.40 20.05 2.25
N GLU A 242 -8.72 19.87 2.06
CA GLU A 242 -9.74 20.55 2.85
C GLU A 242 -9.71 20.12 4.33
N ILE A 243 -9.51 18.82 4.62
CA ILE A 243 -9.38 18.33 5.99
C ILE A 243 -8.16 18.98 6.67
N GLU A 244 -7.02 19.03 6.01
CA GLU A 244 -5.80 19.63 6.54
C GLU A 244 -5.97 21.14 6.80
N TRP A 245 -6.62 21.83 5.86
CA TRP A 245 -6.91 23.26 5.99
C TRP A 245 -7.86 23.53 7.16
N ALA A 246 -8.97 22.80 7.25
CA ALA A 246 -9.97 22.97 8.31
C ALA A 246 -9.37 22.70 9.70
N LEU A 247 -8.58 21.62 9.85
CA LEU A 247 -7.92 21.30 11.11
C LEU A 247 -6.84 22.32 11.48
N SER A 248 -6.08 22.79 10.51
CA SER A 248 -5.04 23.81 10.73
C SER A 248 -5.65 25.13 11.17
N ARG A 249 -6.72 25.56 10.49
CA ARG A 249 -7.46 26.79 10.82
C ARG A 249 -8.08 26.71 12.23
N ASN A 250 -8.67 25.57 12.56
CA ASN A 250 -9.21 25.36 13.91
C ASN A 250 -8.10 25.34 14.97
N GLY A 251 -6.96 24.76 14.68
CA GLY A 251 -5.78 24.78 15.58
C GLY A 251 -5.32 26.20 15.88
N ASN A 252 -5.27 27.08 14.87
CA ASN A 252 -4.96 28.50 15.04
C ASN A 252 -6.02 29.22 15.87
N TYR A 253 -7.29 28.92 15.59
CA TYR A 253 -8.40 29.48 16.32
C TYR A 253 -8.33 29.11 17.81
N LEU A 254 -8.11 27.84 18.12
CA LEU A 254 -7.98 27.38 19.51
C LEU A 254 -6.80 28.03 20.24
N ARG A 255 -5.65 28.20 19.57
CA ARG A 255 -4.46 28.87 20.15
C ARG A 255 -4.76 30.31 20.53
N ARG A 256 -5.46 31.08 19.65
CA ARG A 256 -5.79 32.46 19.89
C ARG A 256 -6.83 32.63 20.99
N ASN A 257 -7.85 31.78 21.00
CA ASN A 257 -9.00 31.91 21.87
C ASN A 257 -8.89 31.05 23.14
N SER A 258 -7.76 30.37 23.38
CA SER A 258 -7.54 29.58 24.60
C SER A 258 -7.44 30.43 25.86
N LYS A 259 -7.15 31.72 25.72
CA LYS A 259 -7.13 32.68 26.84
C LYS A 259 -8.46 33.38 26.88
N PRO A 260 -9.26 33.24 27.97
CA PRO A 260 -10.50 33.97 28.10
C PRO A 260 -10.22 35.48 28.18
N LEU A 261 -10.97 36.25 27.43
CA LEU A 261 -10.91 37.71 27.52
C LEU A 261 -11.72 38.16 28.74
N LEU A 262 -11.06 38.91 29.63
CA LEU A 262 -11.73 39.55 30.74
C LEU A 262 -12.32 40.85 30.24
N ALA A 263 -13.65 40.90 30.09
CA ALA A 263 -14.36 42.13 29.76
C ALA A 263 -14.83 42.82 31.04
N VAL A 264 -14.41 44.04 31.24
CA VAL A 264 -14.89 44.93 32.33
C VAL A 264 -15.82 45.94 31.71
N MET A 265 -17.11 45.87 32.05
CA MET A 265 -18.09 46.85 31.61
C MET A 265 -18.32 47.86 32.74
N HIS A 266 -18.26 49.14 32.41
CA HIS A 266 -18.48 50.25 33.32
C HIS A 266 -19.74 51.03 32.97
N ASP A 267 -20.58 51.32 33.94
CA ASP A 267 -21.95 51.84 33.75
C ASP A 267 -22.05 53.39 33.82
N LYS A 268 -20.94 54.12 33.62
CA LYS A 268 -20.95 55.57 33.65
C LYS A 268 -20.15 56.20 32.51
N GLU A 269 -20.81 57.08 31.81
CA GLU A 269 -20.26 58.22 31.09
C GLU A 269 -19.43 59.09 32.03
N GLU A 270 -18.22 59.43 31.59
CA GLU A 270 -17.25 60.33 32.23
C GLU A 270 -16.58 59.90 33.53
N THR A 271 -15.44 59.25 33.39
CA THR A 271 -14.25 59.55 34.18
C THR A 271 -13.02 59.29 33.32
N GLU A 272 -12.21 60.35 33.16
CA GLU A 272 -10.85 60.20 32.61
C GLU A 272 -10.12 59.12 33.38
N TRP A 273 -9.62 58.12 32.68
CA TRP A 273 -8.77 57.11 33.25
C TRP A 273 -7.45 57.76 33.54
N GLU A 274 -7.23 58.23 34.76
CA GLU A 274 -5.88 58.44 35.22
C GLU A 274 -5.18 57.09 35.28
N THR A 275 -4.36 56.80 34.29
CA THR A 275 -3.41 55.68 34.38
C THR A 275 -2.56 55.98 35.60
N PRO A 276 -2.48 55.10 36.62
CA PRO A 276 -1.61 55.31 37.73
C PRO A 276 -0.18 55.47 37.22
N GLU A 277 0.42 56.65 37.45
CA GLU A 277 1.81 56.95 37.07
C GLU A 277 2.87 56.08 37.72
N ASN A 278 2.51 55.06 38.48
CA ASN A 278 3.37 54.12 39.16
C ASN A 278 3.01 52.63 38.87
N SER A 279 2.99 52.25 37.58
CA SER A 279 2.97 50.84 37.25
C SER A 279 4.35 50.26 36.93
N ASP A 280 5.36 50.68 37.67
CA ASP A 280 6.75 50.14 37.58
C ASP A 280 6.93 48.79 38.28
N SER A 281 5.87 48.03 38.52
CA SER A 281 5.98 46.68 39.12
C SER A 281 5.34 45.59 38.29
N TYR A 282 5.55 45.60 36.98
CA TYR A 282 5.42 44.37 36.24
C TYR A 282 6.78 43.65 36.22
N GLU A 283 7.17 43.08 37.33
CA GLU A 283 8.20 42.05 37.30
C GLU A 283 7.71 40.92 36.39
N LYS A 284 8.41 40.78 35.28
CA LYS A 284 8.31 39.63 34.38
C LYS A 284 8.89 38.41 35.10
N ASP A 285 8.10 37.82 35.99
CA ASP A 285 8.36 36.49 36.45
C ASP A 285 7.75 35.51 35.48
N SER A 286 8.60 34.88 34.71
CA SER A 286 8.24 33.96 33.61
C SER A 286 7.56 32.65 34.05
N ASN A 287 7.21 32.50 35.32
CA ASN A 287 6.67 31.27 35.89
C ASN A 287 5.48 31.45 36.85
N SER A 288 4.84 32.60 36.94
CA SER A 288 3.69 32.80 37.81
C SER A 288 2.37 32.77 37.04
N GLU A 289 1.49 31.88 37.45
CA GLU A 289 0.06 31.96 37.13
C GLU A 289 -0.47 33.33 37.57
N PHE A 290 -0.81 34.20 36.59
CA PHE A 290 -1.32 35.53 36.88
C PHE A 290 -2.68 35.46 37.59
N ARG A 291 -2.69 35.68 38.89
CA ARG A 291 -3.87 36.16 39.63
C ARG A 291 -3.81 37.67 39.67
N SER A 292 -4.27 38.35 38.66
CA SER A 292 -4.51 39.80 38.74
C SER A 292 -5.76 40.04 39.55
N ILE A 293 -5.65 40.62 40.72
CA ILE A 293 -6.78 41.12 41.51
C ILE A 293 -7.07 42.51 40.97
N PHE A 294 -8.21 42.67 40.30
CA PHE A 294 -8.67 43.98 39.85
C PHE A 294 -9.64 44.59 40.88
N GLU A 295 -9.35 45.77 41.40
CA GLU A 295 -10.32 46.57 42.18
C GLU A 295 -11.20 47.31 41.19
N LEU A 296 -12.52 46.98 41.21
CA LEU A 296 -13.49 47.54 40.30
C LEU A 296 -14.25 48.68 40.99
N PRO A 297 -14.54 49.80 40.28
CA PRO A 297 -15.44 50.86 40.75
C PRO A 297 -16.84 50.30 41.04
N LYS A 298 -17.58 50.95 41.97
CA LYS A 298 -18.97 50.55 42.23
C LYS A 298 -19.84 50.67 41.00
N GLY A 299 -20.51 49.57 40.61
CA GLY A 299 -21.39 49.50 39.44
C GLY A 299 -20.74 48.85 38.23
N SER A 300 -19.48 48.41 38.33
CA SER A 300 -18.80 47.64 37.25
C SER A 300 -19.21 46.18 37.32
N SER A 301 -19.38 45.58 36.17
CA SER A 301 -19.49 44.12 36.03
C SER A 301 -18.28 43.56 35.34
N MET A 302 -17.78 42.43 35.81
CA MET A 302 -16.69 41.70 35.23
C MET A 302 -17.19 40.39 34.68
N GLN A 303 -16.99 40.14 33.40
CA GLN A 303 -17.40 38.89 32.77
C GLN A 303 -16.23 38.34 31.98
N TYR A 304 -15.99 37.04 32.17
CA TYR A 304 -15.14 36.31 31.22
C TYR A 304 -15.95 36.07 29.95
N VAL A 305 -15.49 36.70 28.87
CA VAL A 305 -16.00 36.37 27.56
C VAL A 305 -15.25 35.12 27.09
N THR A 306 -15.90 33.99 27.33
CA THR A 306 -15.46 32.74 26.73
C THR A 306 -16.05 32.64 25.34
N TRP A 307 -15.26 32.33 24.37
CA TRP A 307 -15.74 32.10 23.02
C TRP A 307 -16.50 30.78 22.97
N ASP A 308 -17.76 30.82 22.63
CA ASP A 308 -18.54 29.62 22.32
C ASP A 308 -18.19 29.20 20.89
N GLY A 309 -17.10 28.42 20.76
CA GLY A 309 -16.73 27.81 19.49
C GLY A 309 -17.80 26.85 19.05
N ALA A 310 -17.96 26.60 17.76
CA ALA A 310 -18.87 25.57 17.24
C ALA A 310 -18.13 24.20 17.09
N PRO A 311 -17.75 23.54 18.20
CA PRO A 311 -16.99 22.30 18.15
C PRO A 311 -17.75 21.18 17.43
N ASP A 312 -19.07 21.18 17.54
CA ASP A 312 -19.93 20.21 16.89
C ASP A 312 -19.98 20.41 15.37
N ALA A 313 -19.97 21.66 14.90
CA ALA A 313 -19.91 21.96 13.47
C ALA A 313 -18.59 21.49 12.85
N LEU A 314 -17.46 21.73 13.51
CA LEU A 314 -16.17 21.23 13.05
C LEU A 314 -16.09 19.71 13.08
N LYS A 315 -16.58 19.09 14.14
CA LYS A 315 -16.62 17.63 14.27
C LYS A 315 -17.45 17.03 13.14
N PHE A 316 -18.64 17.59 12.89
CA PHE A 316 -19.52 17.17 11.80
C PHE A 316 -18.82 17.33 10.44
N HIS A 317 -18.20 18.48 10.18
CA HIS A 317 -17.47 18.74 8.95
C HIS A 317 -16.34 17.76 8.73
N TYR A 318 -15.51 17.54 9.76
CA TYR A 318 -14.40 16.56 9.69
C TYR A 318 -14.92 15.14 9.46
N GLN A 319 -15.99 14.72 10.16
CA GLN A 319 -16.57 13.39 9.98
C GLN A 319 -17.13 13.21 8.57
N THR A 320 -17.80 14.24 8.04
CA THR A 320 -18.32 14.22 6.66
C THR A 320 -17.21 14.11 5.63
N LEU A 321 -16.17 14.93 5.73
CA LEU A 321 -15.03 14.86 4.82
C LEU A 321 -14.28 13.52 4.91
N ARG A 322 -14.15 12.99 6.11
CA ARG A 322 -13.53 11.68 6.33
C ARG A 322 -14.34 10.56 5.69
N SER A 323 -15.67 10.57 5.83
CA SER A 323 -16.55 9.62 5.17
C SER A 323 -16.40 9.73 3.65
N LEU A 324 -16.51 10.94 3.10
CA LEU A 324 -16.32 11.21 1.68
C LEU A 324 -14.95 10.71 1.16
N PHE A 325 -13.88 10.83 1.96
CA PHE A 325 -12.58 10.28 1.60
C PHE A 325 -12.64 8.76 1.40
N PHE A 326 -13.15 8.02 2.38
CA PHE A 326 -13.21 6.56 2.30
C PHE A 326 -14.20 6.07 1.25
N ASP A 327 -15.34 6.76 1.10
CA ASP A 327 -16.36 6.43 0.10
C ASP A 327 -15.82 6.62 -1.32
N SER A 328 -15.11 7.74 -1.58
CA SER A 328 -14.54 8.03 -2.91
C SER A 328 -13.49 7.02 -3.38
N ILE A 329 -12.72 6.48 -2.44
CA ILE A 329 -11.68 5.47 -2.75
C ILE A 329 -12.18 4.03 -2.57
N GLN A 330 -13.46 3.85 -2.18
CA GLN A 330 -14.09 2.53 -1.95
C GLN A 330 -13.33 1.67 -0.92
N LEU A 331 -12.77 2.30 0.11
CA LEU A 331 -12.08 1.60 1.19
C LEU A 331 -12.84 1.74 2.51
N PRO A 332 -13.01 0.67 3.27
CA PRO A 332 -13.71 0.74 4.55
C PRO A 332 -12.92 1.56 5.58
N ASP A 333 -13.63 2.37 6.37
CA ASP A 333 -13.03 3.04 7.52
C ASP A 333 -12.97 2.10 8.73
N TRP A 334 -11.87 1.38 8.88
CA TRP A 334 -11.62 0.49 10.02
C TRP A 334 -11.12 1.25 11.25
N SER A 335 -11.61 2.44 11.52
CA SER A 335 -11.26 3.12 12.76
C SER A 335 -11.91 2.42 13.96
N HIS A 336 -11.17 2.41 15.07
CA HIS A 336 -11.64 1.78 16.30
C HIS A 336 -12.93 2.42 16.86
N SER A 337 -13.15 3.70 16.55
CA SER A 337 -14.37 4.43 16.91
C SER A 337 -15.58 3.94 16.15
N GLU A 338 -15.45 3.73 14.84
CA GLU A 338 -16.55 3.24 13.99
C GLU A 338 -16.90 1.78 14.31
N MET A 339 -15.90 0.95 14.55
CA MET A 339 -16.13 -0.44 14.90
C MET A 339 -16.73 -0.67 16.29
N LYS A 340 -16.55 0.27 17.23
CA LYS A 340 -17.14 0.18 18.59
C LYS A 340 -18.58 0.71 18.67
N SER A 341 -18.98 1.60 17.79
CA SER A 341 -20.26 2.32 17.91
C SER A 341 -21.48 1.45 17.60
N THR A 342 -21.29 0.29 16.95
CA THR A 342 -22.41 -0.56 16.55
C THR A 342 -22.11 -2.03 16.84
N PRO A 343 -22.83 -2.68 17.76
CA PRO A 343 -22.79 -4.14 17.91
C PRO A 343 -23.43 -4.74 16.65
N MET A 344 -22.59 -5.17 15.71
CA MET A 344 -23.02 -5.75 14.43
C MET A 344 -23.01 -7.26 14.49
N SER A 345 -24.03 -7.90 13.92
CA SER A 345 -24.01 -9.31 13.61
C SER A 345 -22.97 -9.60 12.51
N GLY A 346 -22.51 -10.85 12.41
CA GLY A 346 -21.57 -11.27 11.35
C GLY A 346 -22.07 -10.89 9.95
N GLU A 347 -23.37 -11.01 9.70
CA GLU A 347 -23.99 -10.65 8.42
C GLU A 347 -23.97 -9.13 8.14
N SER A 348 -24.25 -8.30 9.14
CA SER A 348 -24.16 -6.84 8.99
C SER A 348 -22.72 -6.39 8.73
N ARG A 349 -21.72 -7.07 9.31
CA ARG A 349 -20.31 -6.80 9.03
C ARG A 349 -19.97 -7.14 7.57
N LYS A 350 -20.46 -8.27 7.03
CA LYS A 350 -20.24 -8.62 5.63
C LYS A 350 -20.80 -7.58 4.66
N GLN A 351 -21.95 -6.99 4.97
CA GLN A 351 -22.55 -5.92 4.16
C GLN A 351 -21.67 -4.67 4.09
N LEU A 352 -21.00 -4.28 5.19
CA LEU A 352 -20.09 -3.15 5.22
C LEU A 352 -18.84 -3.35 4.34
N TYR A 353 -18.52 -4.60 3.99
CA TYR A 353 -17.36 -4.91 3.15
C TYR A 353 -17.69 -5.09 1.68
N ILE A 354 -18.94 -4.81 1.25
CA ILE A 354 -19.34 -4.97 -0.15
C ILE A 354 -18.50 -4.08 -1.04
N ASP A 355 -18.35 -2.80 -0.70
CA ASP A 355 -17.57 -1.85 -1.49
C ASP A 355 -16.10 -2.25 -1.58
N ALA A 356 -15.52 -2.72 -0.46
CA ALA A 356 -14.16 -3.24 -0.44
C ALA A 356 -13.99 -4.48 -1.32
N LYS A 357 -14.99 -5.39 -1.34
CA LYS A 357 -14.98 -6.55 -2.24
C LYS A 357 -15.06 -6.14 -3.70
N LEU A 358 -15.94 -5.21 -4.03
CA LEU A 358 -16.08 -4.68 -5.38
C LEU A 358 -14.78 -4.00 -5.83
N LYS A 359 -14.14 -3.24 -4.95
CA LYS A 359 -12.83 -2.65 -5.22
C LYS A 359 -11.77 -3.71 -5.52
N VAL A 360 -11.70 -4.77 -4.73
CA VAL A 360 -10.74 -5.87 -4.99
C VAL A 360 -11.05 -6.57 -6.31
N ILE A 361 -12.32 -6.80 -6.65
CA ILE A 361 -12.70 -7.42 -7.92
C ILE A 361 -12.27 -6.54 -9.11
N ASP A 362 -12.44 -5.23 -9.01
CA ASP A 362 -12.01 -4.28 -10.02
C ASP A 362 -10.48 -4.30 -10.21
N GLU A 363 -9.73 -4.19 -9.12
CA GLU A 363 -8.25 -4.25 -9.16
C GLU A 363 -7.72 -5.64 -9.53
N ALA A 364 -8.45 -6.73 -9.20
CA ALA A 364 -8.01 -8.11 -9.44
C ALA A 364 -7.84 -8.44 -10.93
N GLY A 365 -8.55 -7.76 -11.83
CA GLY A 365 -8.42 -7.97 -13.26
C GLY A 365 -6.98 -7.78 -13.75
N GLU A 366 -6.43 -6.59 -13.55
CA GLU A 366 -5.06 -6.25 -13.96
C GLU A 366 -4.00 -6.97 -13.13
N LEU A 367 -4.23 -7.09 -11.83
CA LEU A 367 -3.32 -7.79 -10.93
C LEU A 367 -3.22 -9.28 -11.27
N THR A 368 -4.32 -9.94 -11.67
CA THR A 368 -4.29 -11.34 -12.09
C THR A 368 -3.51 -11.53 -13.39
N VAL A 369 -3.65 -10.62 -14.36
CA VAL A 369 -2.84 -10.64 -15.59
C VAL A 369 -1.35 -10.52 -15.26
N PHE A 370 -1.00 -9.61 -14.36
CA PHE A 370 0.37 -9.46 -13.88
C PHE A 370 0.91 -10.74 -13.22
N LEU A 371 0.13 -11.38 -12.35
CA LEU A 371 0.49 -12.63 -11.69
C LEU A 371 0.60 -13.81 -12.68
N LEU A 372 -0.24 -13.86 -13.72
CA LEU A 372 -0.15 -14.88 -14.76
C LEU A 372 1.12 -14.71 -15.62
N ARG A 373 1.51 -13.47 -15.92
CA ARG A 373 2.80 -13.19 -16.56
C ARG A 373 3.97 -13.64 -15.70
N GLU A 374 3.92 -13.36 -14.38
CA GLU A 374 4.92 -13.85 -13.41
C GLU A 374 4.99 -15.38 -13.40
N LEU A 375 3.84 -16.06 -13.33
CA LEU A 375 3.77 -17.52 -13.41
C LEU A 375 4.44 -18.04 -14.67
N SER A 376 4.20 -17.40 -15.83
CA SER A 376 4.84 -17.77 -17.10
C SER A 376 6.35 -17.65 -17.03
N VAL A 377 6.89 -16.59 -16.44
CA VAL A 377 8.35 -16.41 -16.24
C VAL A 377 8.91 -17.47 -15.28
N LEU A 378 8.23 -17.70 -14.15
CA LEU A 378 8.68 -18.69 -13.16
C LEU A 378 8.65 -20.13 -13.71
N ARG A 379 7.66 -20.46 -14.56
CA ARG A 379 7.62 -21.75 -15.28
C ARG A 379 8.84 -21.94 -16.16
N THR A 380 9.25 -20.93 -16.92
CA THR A 380 10.43 -20.98 -17.76
C THR A 380 11.68 -21.24 -16.91
N PHE A 381 11.85 -20.55 -15.79
CA PHE A 381 12.96 -20.83 -14.88
C PHE A 381 12.88 -22.24 -14.26
N ALA A 382 11.68 -22.69 -13.87
CA ALA A 382 11.47 -24.03 -13.34
C ALA A 382 11.85 -25.11 -14.36
N SER A 383 11.53 -24.92 -15.65
CA SER A 383 11.92 -25.81 -16.75
C SER A 383 13.45 -25.84 -16.97
N VAL A 384 14.14 -24.73 -16.77
CA VAL A 384 15.61 -24.67 -16.81
C VAL A 384 16.23 -25.42 -15.61
N ILE A 385 15.63 -25.29 -14.42
CA ILE A 385 16.10 -25.96 -13.20
C ILE A 385 15.83 -27.48 -13.24
N ARG A 386 14.68 -27.90 -13.79
CA ARG A 386 14.22 -29.30 -13.93
C ARG A 386 13.74 -29.55 -15.37
N PRO A 387 14.67 -29.81 -16.31
CA PRO A 387 14.33 -30.04 -17.72
C PRO A 387 13.40 -31.25 -17.95
N ASP A 388 13.46 -32.23 -17.04
CA ASP A 388 12.60 -33.42 -17.07
C ASP A 388 11.11 -33.12 -16.81
N LEU A 389 10.79 -31.95 -16.25
CA LEU A 389 9.44 -31.46 -16.00
C LEU A 389 9.00 -30.35 -16.97
N ALA A 390 9.80 -30.01 -17.99
CA ALA A 390 9.53 -28.88 -18.89
C ALA A 390 8.16 -28.99 -19.57
N ASP A 391 7.85 -30.14 -20.17
CA ASP A 391 6.55 -30.38 -20.84
C ASP A 391 5.37 -30.30 -19.83
N ALA A 392 5.58 -30.85 -18.63
CA ALA A 392 4.59 -30.80 -17.56
C ALA A 392 4.39 -29.39 -17.01
N MET A 393 5.45 -28.55 -16.97
CA MET A 393 5.34 -27.15 -16.60
C MET A 393 4.54 -26.32 -17.61
N GLU A 394 4.64 -26.65 -18.88
CA GLU A 394 3.90 -25.96 -19.94
C GLU A 394 2.42 -26.35 -19.95
N SER A 395 2.12 -27.66 -19.82
CA SER A 395 0.73 -28.17 -19.83
C SER A 395 -0.02 -27.93 -18.51
N LEU A 396 0.66 -27.69 -17.40
CA LEU A 396 0.05 -27.53 -16.08
C LEU A 396 -0.95 -26.36 -16.05
N LEU A 397 -2.22 -26.65 -15.79
CA LEU A 397 -3.24 -25.63 -15.58
C LEU A 397 -3.19 -25.12 -14.15
N VAL A 398 -2.93 -23.81 -14.01
CA VAL A 398 -2.90 -23.14 -12.70
C VAL A 398 -3.92 -22.01 -12.70
N LYS A 399 -4.86 -22.06 -11.77
CA LYS A 399 -5.79 -20.98 -11.49
C LYS A 399 -5.21 -20.14 -10.37
N LEU A 400 -5.09 -18.84 -10.60
CA LEU A 400 -4.72 -17.85 -9.59
C LEU A 400 -5.95 -17.06 -9.19
N GLU A 401 -6.13 -16.87 -7.88
CA GLU A 401 -7.27 -16.14 -7.35
C GLU A 401 -6.84 -15.23 -6.20
N ILE A 402 -7.10 -13.93 -6.36
CA ILE A 402 -6.88 -12.93 -5.32
C ILE A 402 -8.12 -12.94 -4.43
N GLN A 403 -7.93 -13.27 -3.17
CA GLN A 403 -9.02 -13.34 -2.18
C GLN A 403 -9.02 -12.04 -1.37
N PRO A 404 -10.15 -11.29 -1.37
CA PRO A 404 -10.26 -10.10 -0.56
C PRO A 404 -10.16 -10.45 0.93
N TYR A 405 -9.45 -9.62 1.71
CA TYR A 405 -9.39 -9.79 3.15
C TYR A 405 -10.78 -9.61 3.75
N GLU A 406 -11.29 -10.66 4.40
CA GLU A 406 -12.55 -10.66 5.12
C GLU A 406 -12.31 -10.92 6.61
N ILE A 407 -13.02 -10.17 7.45
CA ILE A 407 -13.11 -10.53 8.87
C ILE A 407 -14.14 -11.65 8.97
N SER A 408 -13.67 -12.91 9.08
CA SER A 408 -14.53 -14.05 9.36
C SER A 408 -14.60 -14.29 10.88
N ASP A 409 -15.81 -14.60 11.36
CA ASP A 409 -15.96 -15.16 12.71
C ASP A 409 -15.65 -16.66 12.61
N GLU A 410 -14.62 -17.12 13.33
CA GLU A 410 -14.27 -18.55 13.36
C GLU A 410 -15.45 -19.44 13.78
N ARG A 411 -16.29 -18.94 14.69
CA ARG A 411 -17.49 -19.68 15.14
C ARG A 411 -18.48 -19.89 14.01
N ASP A 412 -18.76 -18.82 13.25
CA ASP A 412 -19.65 -18.88 12.09
C ASP A 412 -19.09 -19.83 11.04
N THR A 413 -17.78 -19.79 10.79
CA THR A 413 -17.10 -20.68 9.85
C THR A 413 -17.21 -22.15 10.28
N ILE A 414 -16.92 -22.47 11.53
CA ILE A 414 -17.04 -23.83 12.07
C ILE A 414 -18.49 -24.31 12.02
N GLN A 415 -19.46 -23.46 12.37
CA GLN A 415 -20.88 -23.80 12.35
C GLN A 415 -21.35 -24.08 10.92
N ASN A 416 -21.00 -23.23 9.95
CA ASN A 416 -21.34 -23.40 8.54
C ASN A 416 -20.73 -24.67 7.95
N LEU A 417 -19.46 -24.97 8.24
CA LEU A 417 -18.79 -26.21 7.82
C LEU A 417 -19.42 -27.44 8.46
N SER A 418 -19.80 -27.36 9.74
CA SER A 418 -20.50 -28.45 10.43
C SER A 418 -21.86 -28.73 9.80
N GLN A 419 -22.63 -27.69 9.46
CA GLN A 419 -23.91 -27.81 8.76
C GLN A 419 -23.73 -28.35 7.34
N ALA A 420 -22.76 -27.83 6.57
CA ALA A 420 -22.46 -28.33 5.23
C ALA A 420 -22.03 -29.80 5.21
N LYS A 421 -21.20 -30.20 6.20
CA LYS A 421 -20.83 -31.61 6.40
C LYS A 421 -22.05 -32.49 6.73
N SER A 422 -22.92 -32.02 7.63
CA SER A 422 -24.14 -32.77 8.01
C SER A 422 -25.11 -32.88 6.83
N ALA A 423 -25.15 -31.92 5.95
CA ALA A 423 -25.93 -31.94 4.73
C ALA A 423 -25.29 -32.76 3.58
N GLY A 424 -24.08 -33.31 3.78
CA GLY A 424 -23.37 -34.08 2.76
C GLY A 424 -22.79 -33.25 1.61
N LEU A 425 -22.68 -31.91 1.76
CA LEU A 425 -22.18 -31.01 0.74
C LEU A 425 -20.65 -30.87 0.74
N VAL A 426 -20.01 -31.17 1.88
CA VAL A 426 -18.56 -31.04 2.07
C VAL A 426 -18.03 -32.27 2.79
N SER A 427 -16.91 -32.80 2.32
CA SER A 427 -16.21 -33.91 3.00
C SER A 427 -15.48 -33.41 4.24
N GLN A 428 -15.20 -34.32 5.19
CA GLN A 428 -14.42 -33.98 6.40
C GLN A 428 -13.01 -33.49 6.06
N ARG A 429 -12.41 -34.05 5.00
CA ARG A 429 -11.10 -33.65 4.49
C ARG A 429 -11.11 -32.21 3.99
N GLU A 430 -12.11 -31.86 3.20
CA GLU A 430 -12.26 -30.49 2.69
C GLU A 430 -12.54 -29.49 3.81
N ALA A 431 -13.34 -29.85 4.81
CA ALA A 431 -13.58 -29.00 5.96
C ALA A 431 -12.30 -28.72 6.77
N ILE A 432 -11.44 -29.74 6.99
CA ILE A 432 -10.14 -29.59 7.65
C ILE A 432 -9.22 -28.70 6.82
N ALA A 433 -9.16 -28.91 5.51
CA ALA A 433 -8.35 -28.11 4.60
C ALA A 433 -8.81 -26.64 4.58
N TYR A 434 -10.13 -26.40 4.61
CA TYR A 434 -10.69 -25.05 4.63
C TYR A 434 -10.35 -24.29 5.93
N LEU A 435 -10.36 -24.95 7.08
CA LEU A 435 -10.01 -24.33 8.37
C LEU A 435 -8.53 -23.95 8.45
N GLY A 436 -7.65 -24.60 7.67
CA GLY A 436 -6.22 -24.28 7.64
C GLY A 436 -5.47 -24.53 8.96
N TRP A 437 -6.04 -25.31 9.88
CA TRP A 437 -5.41 -25.64 11.18
C TRP A 437 -4.37 -26.75 11.07
N SER A 438 -4.37 -27.47 9.97
CA SER A 438 -3.44 -28.56 9.71
C SER A 438 -2.71 -28.36 8.39
N ASP A 439 -1.39 -28.56 8.42
CA ASP A 439 -0.55 -28.53 7.22
C ASP A 439 -0.77 -29.78 6.32
N ASP A 440 -1.30 -30.88 6.90
CA ASP A 440 -1.60 -32.11 6.19
C ASP A 440 -3.02 -32.61 6.56
N PRO A 441 -4.05 -32.22 5.77
CA PRO A 441 -5.44 -32.62 6.02
C PRO A 441 -5.67 -34.13 5.96
N ASP A 442 -4.88 -34.88 5.17
CA ASP A 442 -5.01 -36.33 5.06
C ASP A 442 -4.52 -37.03 6.33
N LYS A 443 -3.40 -36.58 6.87
CA LYS A 443 -2.86 -37.07 8.15
C LYS A 443 -3.83 -36.78 9.30
N THR A 444 -4.33 -35.57 9.40
CA THR A 444 -5.31 -35.16 10.42
C THR A 444 -6.60 -35.98 10.33
N LEU A 445 -7.05 -36.30 9.12
CA LEU A 445 -8.23 -37.12 8.92
C LEU A 445 -8.01 -38.56 9.44
N VAL A 446 -6.82 -39.13 9.27
CA VAL A 446 -6.45 -40.45 9.82
C VAL A 446 -6.43 -40.38 11.35
N GLU A 447 -5.79 -39.38 11.92
CA GLU A 447 -5.72 -39.18 13.37
C GLU A 447 -7.13 -39.08 14.00
N ILE A 448 -8.03 -38.28 13.42
CA ILE A 448 -9.43 -38.15 13.88
C ILE A 448 -10.17 -39.51 13.83
N ARG A 449 -9.93 -40.30 12.77
CA ARG A 449 -10.54 -41.65 12.65
C ARG A 449 -10.02 -42.62 13.69
N ASP A 450 -8.73 -42.59 13.98
CA ASP A 450 -8.10 -43.44 14.98
C ASP A 450 -8.60 -43.10 16.38
N GLU A 451 -8.70 -41.81 16.72
CA GLU A 451 -9.29 -41.33 17.98
C GLU A 451 -10.76 -41.73 18.12
N ALA A 452 -11.57 -41.61 17.06
CA ALA A 452 -12.97 -42.01 17.08
C ALA A 452 -13.13 -43.53 17.27
N SER A 453 -12.24 -44.33 16.69
CA SER A 453 -12.25 -45.79 16.85
C SER A 453 -11.85 -46.22 18.28
N PHE A 454 -10.90 -45.50 18.89
CA PHE A 454 -10.46 -45.71 20.26
C PHE A 454 -11.60 -45.44 21.27
N VAL A 455 -12.30 -44.32 21.13
CA VAL A 455 -13.45 -43.91 21.95
C VAL A 455 -14.62 -44.91 21.80
N ALA A 456 -14.87 -45.42 20.58
CA ALA A 456 -15.91 -46.41 20.35
C ALA A 456 -15.56 -47.78 20.98
N GLY A 457 -14.27 -48.13 21.07
CA GLY A 457 -13.79 -49.34 21.74
C GLY A 457 -13.90 -49.32 23.29
N GLU A 458 -13.73 -48.16 23.90
CA GLU A 458 -13.92 -47.99 25.34
C GLU A 458 -15.38 -48.01 25.79
N GLN A 459 -16.35 -47.69 24.93
CA GLN A 459 -17.78 -47.74 25.25
C GLN A 459 -18.39 -49.16 25.16
N THR A 460 -17.60 -50.12 24.68
CA THR A 460 -18.04 -51.54 24.50
C THR A 460 -17.43 -52.48 25.53
N LEU A 461 -16.68 -51.99 26.53
CA LEU A 461 -16.19 -52.71 27.68
C LEU A 461 -16.94 -52.30 28.97
#